data_0c7c4ae8aad3bf86e36b3396964b1c0c
#
_entry.id   0c7c4ae8aad3bf86e36b3396964b1c0c
#
_cell.length_a   1.000
_cell.length_b   1.000
_cell.length_c   1.000
_cell.angle_alpha   90.00
_cell.angle_beta   90.00
_cell.angle_gamma   90.00
#
_symmetry.space_group_name_H-M   'P 1'
#
loop_
_entity.id
_entity.type
_entity.pdbx_description
1 polymer ?
#
loop_
_entity_poly.entity_id
_entity_poly.type
_entity_poly.pdbx_seq_one_letter_code
_entity_poly.pdbx_strand_id
1 'polypeptide(L)'
;VLSHLDQDHSGAFPLIQQEIPVKQLISNEQLPNDLKQPFQYCHQGQQWHYPELDIQILWPKEKDLAFVASNQNQYSCVVYLQFKKVGGYQNFLIMGDAGWEAEYELLKDYPNLKIDVLVLGHHGSKHSSAYDFLATLKPKLAIASAGFDNRYGHPSQQVIARLKALHIPLKSTVEQGTLSFVLENHKIVLHDRRLDRLWLSRGF
;
A
#
# COMPACT_ATOMS: atom_id res chain seq x y z
N VAL A 1 -9.46 5.87 -0.62
CA VAL A 1 -8.70 6.03 0.64
C VAL A 1 -7.39 6.73 0.33
N LEU A 2 -7.05 7.78 1.09
CA LEU A 2 -5.71 8.36 1.16
C LEU A 2 -5.05 7.86 2.44
N SER A 3 -3.81 7.37 2.37
CA SER A 3 -3.12 6.88 3.57
C SER A 3 -2.86 7.99 4.58
N HIS A 4 -2.41 9.16 4.09
CA HIS A 4 -2.15 10.41 4.78
C HIS A 4 -2.06 11.55 3.76
N LEU A 5 -1.76 12.79 4.20
CA LEU A 5 -1.88 13.97 3.36
C LEU A 5 -0.56 14.52 2.80
N ASP A 6 0.56 13.81 2.90
CA ASP A 6 1.78 14.22 2.23
C ASP A 6 1.60 14.34 0.72
N GLN A 7 2.36 15.24 0.09
CA GLN A 7 2.19 15.64 -1.31
C GLN A 7 2.25 14.45 -2.29
N ASP A 8 3.09 13.48 -2.05
CA ASP A 8 3.25 12.29 -2.88
C ASP A 8 2.13 11.26 -2.70
N HIS A 9 1.29 11.39 -1.66
CA HIS A 9 0.11 10.57 -1.42
C HIS A 9 -1.21 11.26 -1.76
N SER A 10 -1.32 12.56 -1.52
CA SER A 10 -2.57 13.31 -1.69
C SER A 10 -2.54 14.30 -2.87
N GLY A 11 -1.37 14.66 -3.39
CA GLY A 11 -1.22 15.76 -4.35
C GLY A 11 -1.98 15.60 -5.66
N ALA A 12 -2.25 14.38 -6.11
CA ALA A 12 -3.07 14.11 -7.30
C ALA A 12 -4.58 14.12 -7.02
N PHE A 13 -5.01 14.11 -5.75
CA PHE A 13 -6.42 13.98 -5.39
C PHE A 13 -7.32 15.09 -5.97
N PRO A 14 -6.93 16.37 -5.98
CA PRO A 14 -7.73 17.44 -6.62
C PRO A 14 -8.00 17.20 -8.10
N LEU A 15 -7.06 16.58 -8.84
CA LEU A 15 -7.25 16.24 -10.25
C LEU A 15 -8.14 15.00 -10.39
N ILE A 16 -7.95 14.00 -9.56
CA ILE A 16 -8.74 12.76 -9.58
C ILE A 16 -10.23 13.06 -9.36
N GLN A 17 -10.57 13.92 -8.40
CA GLN A 17 -11.97 14.26 -8.11
C GLN A 17 -12.66 15.08 -9.22
N GLN A 18 -11.90 15.70 -10.12
CA GLN A 18 -12.47 16.38 -11.29
C GLN A 18 -12.92 15.38 -12.36
N GLU A 19 -12.21 14.26 -12.48
CA GLU A 19 -12.44 13.24 -13.50
C GLU A 19 -13.33 12.08 -13.01
N ILE A 20 -13.28 11.78 -11.71
CA ILE A 20 -13.95 10.64 -11.12
C ILE A 20 -14.85 11.09 -9.97
N PRO A 21 -16.16 10.76 -9.97
CA PRO A 21 -17.04 11.09 -8.87
C PRO A 21 -16.65 10.32 -7.59
N VAL A 22 -16.00 11.03 -6.67
CA VAL A 22 -15.62 10.49 -5.36
C VAL A 22 -16.81 10.59 -4.41
N LYS A 23 -17.39 9.43 -4.03
CA LYS A 23 -18.57 9.38 -3.15
C LYS A 23 -18.22 9.59 -1.69
N GLN A 24 -17.04 9.16 -1.26
CA GLN A 24 -16.57 9.25 0.12
C GLN A 24 -15.04 9.32 0.12
N LEU A 25 -14.50 10.17 0.97
CA LEU A 25 -13.06 10.24 1.25
C LEU A 25 -12.77 9.67 2.62
N ILE A 26 -11.74 8.83 2.68
CA ILE A 26 -11.25 8.23 3.93
C ILE A 26 -9.77 8.52 4.01
N SER A 27 -9.32 9.10 5.13
CA SER A 27 -7.90 9.37 5.39
C SER A 27 -7.64 9.45 6.90
N ASN A 28 -6.37 9.45 7.31
CA ASN A 28 -6.01 9.64 8.70
C ASN A 28 -6.16 11.08 9.17
N GLU A 29 -6.22 12.03 8.25
CA GLU A 29 -6.39 13.46 8.52
C GLU A 29 -7.41 14.06 7.55
N GLN A 30 -8.12 15.09 8.00
CA GLN A 30 -9.10 15.78 7.17
C GLN A 30 -8.40 16.78 6.24
N LEU A 31 -8.71 16.69 4.95
CA LEU A 31 -8.31 17.71 3.98
C LEU A 31 -8.93 19.08 4.32
N PRO A 32 -8.29 20.19 3.93
CA PRO A 32 -8.85 21.52 4.14
C PRO A 32 -10.30 21.64 3.63
N ASN A 33 -11.09 22.48 4.28
CA ASN A 33 -12.56 22.56 4.25
C ASN A 33 -13.26 22.79 2.88
N ASP A 34 -12.54 22.81 1.77
CA ASP A 34 -13.11 23.09 0.44
C ASP A 34 -13.63 21.85 -0.30
N LEU A 35 -13.55 20.67 0.31
CA LEU A 35 -13.99 19.43 -0.31
C LEU A 35 -15.45 19.14 0.01
N LYS A 36 -16.24 19.00 -1.05
CA LYS A 36 -17.69 18.72 -0.98
C LYS A 36 -18.03 17.25 -0.67
N GLN A 37 -17.03 16.36 -0.61
CA GLN A 37 -17.25 14.94 -0.39
C GLN A 37 -17.41 14.64 1.11
N PRO A 38 -18.29 13.69 1.48
CA PRO A 38 -18.33 13.15 2.82
C PRO A 38 -16.94 12.60 3.21
N PHE A 39 -16.45 13.00 4.39
CA PHE A 39 -15.15 12.60 4.93
C PHE A 39 -15.33 11.67 6.13
N GLN A 40 -14.43 10.72 6.26
CA GLN A 40 -14.34 9.83 7.41
C GLN A 40 -12.87 9.58 7.76
N TYR A 41 -12.54 9.64 9.05
CA TYR A 41 -11.24 9.19 9.52
C TYR A 41 -11.07 7.69 9.31
N CYS A 42 -9.91 7.26 8.83
CA CYS A 42 -9.61 5.84 8.78
C CYS A 42 -9.22 5.34 10.17
N HIS A 43 -9.76 4.20 10.55
CA HIS A 43 -9.37 3.50 11.78
C HIS A 43 -9.61 2.00 11.68
N GLN A 44 -8.88 1.25 12.48
CA GLN A 44 -8.99 -0.19 12.63
C GLN A 44 -10.45 -0.61 12.84
N GLY A 45 -10.86 -1.68 12.15
CA GLY A 45 -12.20 -2.25 12.25
C GLY A 45 -13.18 -1.76 11.19
N GLN A 46 -12.85 -0.70 10.43
CA GLN A 46 -13.66 -0.33 9.26
C GLN A 46 -13.50 -1.38 8.18
N GLN A 47 -14.63 -1.78 7.57
CA GLN A 47 -14.63 -2.80 6.52
C GLN A 47 -15.78 -2.62 5.54
N TRP A 48 -15.53 -2.99 4.29
CA TRP A 48 -16.50 -2.98 3.21
C TRP A 48 -16.49 -4.34 2.51
N HIS A 49 -17.68 -4.88 2.30
CA HIS A 49 -17.86 -6.19 1.69
C HIS A 49 -18.51 -6.04 0.32
N TYR A 50 -17.81 -6.47 -0.71
CA TYR A 50 -18.30 -6.60 -2.07
C TYR A 50 -18.37 -8.08 -2.46
N PRO A 51 -19.10 -8.47 -3.51
CA PRO A 51 -19.20 -9.87 -3.93
C PRO A 51 -17.85 -10.57 -4.16
N GLU A 52 -16.86 -9.80 -4.64
CA GLU A 52 -15.54 -10.33 -5.05
C GLU A 52 -14.37 -9.73 -4.28
N LEU A 53 -14.63 -8.77 -3.38
CA LEU A 53 -13.59 -8.04 -2.66
C LEU A 53 -14.03 -7.65 -1.26
N ASP A 54 -13.23 -7.99 -0.27
CA ASP A 54 -13.31 -7.39 1.06
C ASP A 54 -12.19 -6.36 1.22
N ILE A 55 -12.54 -5.21 1.77
CA ILE A 55 -11.62 -4.12 2.11
C ILE A 55 -11.68 -3.91 3.62
N GLN A 56 -10.54 -3.85 4.27
CA GLN A 56 -10.46 -3.60 5.71
C GLN A 56 -9.39 -2.55 6.01
N ILE A 57 -9.65 -1.67 6.97
CA ILE A 57 -8.64 -0.81 7.56
C ILE A 57 -8.11 -1.51 8.81
N LEU A 58 -6.80 -1.77 8.83
CA LEU A 58 -6.14 -2.48 9.92
C LEU A 58 -5.42 -1.54 10.89
N TRP A 59 -5.14 -0.29 10.50
CA TRP A 59 -4.44 0.74 11.25
C TRP A 59 -4.81 2.14 10.71
N PRO A 60 -4.78 3.22 11.51
CA PRO A 60 -4.48 3.29 12.94
C PRO A 60 -5.62 2.78 13.83
N LYS A 61 -5.40 2.61 15.14
CA LYS A 61 -6.49 2.39 16.10
C LYS A 61 -7.24 3.70 16.31
N GLU A 62 -8.54 3.63 16.56
CA GLU A 62 -9.38 4.82 16.71
C GLU A 62 -8.84 5.79 17.80
N LYS A 63 -8.37 5.24 18.92
CA LYS A 63 -7.76 6.02 20.01
C LYS A 63 -6.50 6.79 19.60
N ASP A 64 -5.80 6.33 18.56
CA ASP A 64 -4.53 6.90 18.12
C ASP A 64 -4.74 8.07 17.15
N LEU A 65 -5.97 8.30 16.68
CA LEU A 65 -6.31 9.43 15.80
C LEU A 65 -6.00 10.80 16.42
N ALA A 66 -6.01 10.91 17.74
CA ALA A 66 -5.62 12.13 18.46
C ALA A 66 -4.14 12.50 18.26
N PHE A 67 -3.29 11.55 17.85
CA PHE A 67 -1.86 11.73 17.68
C PHE A 67 -1.41 11.92 16.24
N VAL A 68 -2.32 11.82 15.25
CA VAL A 68 -2.00 11.93 13.82
C VAL A 68 -1.25 13.21 13.49
N ALA A 69 -1.68 14.36 14.03
CA ALA A 69 -1.02 15.64 13.80
C ALA A 69 0.45 15.70 14.25
N SER A 70 0.88 14.81 15.16
CA SER A 70 2.28 14.73 15.60
C SER A 70 3.15 13.90 14.66
N ASN A 71 2.59 12.92 13.97
CA ASN A 71 3.28 12.05 13.01
C ASN A 71 2.28 11.37 12.07
N GLN A 72 1.84 12.08 11.04
CA GLN A 72 0.83 11.54 10.11
C GLN A 72 1.31 10.28 9.35
N ASN A 73 2.61 10.15 9.07
CA ASN A 73 3.15 8.96 8.42
C ASN A 73 2.95 7.71 9.27
N GLN A 74 3.30 7.79 10.56
CA GLN A 74 3.15 6.68 11.50
C GLN A 74 1.70 6.19 11.60
N TYR A 75 0.74 7.10 11.50
CA TYR A 75 -0.69 6.82 11.56
C TYR A 75 -1.35 6.76 10.18
N SER A 76 -0.59 6.47 9.12
CA SER A 76 -1.12 6.20 7.78
C SER A 76 -2.18 5.11 7.79
N CYS A 77 -3.23 5.26 7.01
CA CYS A 77 -4.23 4.20 6.84
C CYS A 77 -3.58 2.96 6.22
N VAL A 78 -3.55 1.86 6.97
CA VAL A 78 -3.13 0.56 6.44
C VAL A 78 -4.35 -0.18 5.93
N VAL A 79 -4.33 -0.50 4.65
CA VAL A 79 -5.46 -1.12 3.95
C VAL A 79 -5.14 -2.58 3.62
N TYR A 80 -6.05 -3.47 3.95
CA TYR A 80 -6.02 -4.86 3.55
C TYR A 80 -7.13 -5.14 2.53
N LEU A 81 -6.74 -5.71 1.39
CA LEU A 81 -7.66 -6.12 0.33
C LEU A 81 -7.63 -7.63 0.22
N GLN A 82 -8.79 -8.25 0.24
CA GLN A 82 -8.95 -9.69 0.04
C GLN A 82 -9.87 -9.96 -1.14
N PHE A 83 -9.31 -10.40 -2.25
CA PHE A 83 -10.07 -10.83 -3.42
C PHE A 83 -10.58 -12.25 -3.22
N LYS A 84 -11.87 -12.45 -3.51
CA LYS A 84 -12.58 -13.72 -3.35
C LYS A 84 -12.77 -14.42 -4.69
N LYS A 85 -12.83 -15.75 -4.68
CA LYS A 85 -13.15 -16.58 -5.85
C LYS A 85 -12.18 -16.44 -7.03
N VAL A 86 -10.95 -16.03 -6.77
CA VAL A 86 -9.89 -15.89 -7.77
C VAL A 86 -8.65 -16.67 -7.33
N GLY A 87 -7.77 -17.00 -8.27
CA GLY A 87 -6.44 -17.53 -8.02
C GLY A 87 -5.36 -16.45 -8.09
N GLY A 88 -4.09 -16.83 -8.01
CA GLY A 88 -2.97 -15.92 -8.09
C GLY A 88 -2.78 -15.09 -6.82
N TYR A 89 -2.67 -13.77 -6.97
CA TYR A 89 -2.53 -12.83 -5.85
C TYR A 89 -3.90 -12.44 -5.32
N GLN A 90 -4.22 -12.83 -4.09
CA GLN A 90 -5.54 -12.61 -3.50
C GLN A 90 -5.52 -11.57 -2.37
N ASN A 91 -4.45 -11.56 -1.57
CA ASN A 91 -4.37 -10.82 -0.33
C ASN A 91 -3.31 -9.74 -0.42
N PHE A 92 -3.72 -8.48 -0.35
CA PHE A 92 -2.85 -7.31 -0.47
C PHE A 92 -2.83 -6.53 0.84
N LEU A 93 -1.65 -6.22 1.35
CA LEU A 93 -1.47 -5.29 2.44
C LEU A 93 -0.76 -4.04 1.93
N ILE A 94 -1.42 -2.88 2.09
CA ILE A 94 -0.93 -1.58 1.65
C ILE A 94 -0.66 -0.75 2.89
N MET A 95 0.63 -0.48 3.17
CA MET A 95 1.07 0.11 4.43
C MET A 95 0.98 1.65 4.48
N GLY A 96 0.80 2.33 3.32
CA GLY A 96 1.05 3.78 3.28
C GLY A 96 2.47 4.08 3.75
N ASP A 97 2.65 5.08 4.61
CA ASP A 97 3.95 5.40 5.19
C ASP A 97 4.13 4.89 6.63
N ALA A 98 3.22 4.01 7.07
CA ALA A 98 3.31 3.37 8.38
C ALA A 98 4.61 2.57 8.51
N GLY A 99 5.26 2.72 9.66
CA GLY A 99 6.55 2.10 9.98
C GLY A 99 6.45 0.98 11.01
N TRP A 100 7.55 0.75 11.73
CA TRP A 100 7.73 -0.38 12.66
C TRP A 100 6.67 -0.49 13.76
N GLU A 101 6.17 0.64 14.27
CA GLU A 101 5.16 0.61 15.33
C GLU A 101 3.84 0.02 14.82
N ALA A 102 3.39 0.46 13.64
CA ALA A 102 2.22 -0.12 12.99
C ALA A 102 2.43 -1.61 12.67
N GLU A 103 3.62 -1.97 12.16
CA GLU A 103 3.98 -3.36 11.88
C GLU A 103 3.89 -4.25 13.13
N TYR A 104 4.41 -3.76 14.27
CA TYR A 104 4.33 -4.46 15.54
C TYR A 104 2.87 -4.67 16.00
N GLU A 105 2.06 -3.61 15.96
CA GLU A 105 0.65 -3.69 16.35
C GLU A 105 -0.15 -4.59 15.42
N LEU A 106 0.15 -4.59 14.11
CA LEU A 106 -0.47 -5.49 13.14
C LEU A 106 -0.17 -6.96 13.44
N LEU A 107 1.08 -7.31 13.76
CA LEU A 107 1.43 -8.70 14.13
C LEU A 107 0.72 -9.14 15.40
N LYS A 108 0.55 -8.25 16.36
CA LYS A 108 -0.12 -8.51 17.62
C LYS A 108 -1.63 -8.71 17.44
N ASP A 109 -2.27 -7.81 16.68
CA ASP A 109 -3.72 -7.80 16.52
C ASP A 109 -4.19 -8.82 15.46
N TYR A 110 -3.33 -9.14 14.47
CA TYR A 110 -3.65 -10.04 13.35
C TYR A 110 -2.59 -11.14 13.16
N PRO A 111 -2.37 -12.02 14.14
CA PRO A 111 -1.28 -13.00 14.12
C PRO A 111 -1.37 -14.03 12.98
N ASN A 112 -2.56 -14.20 12.40
CA ASN A 112 -2.83 -15.15 11.31
C ASN A 112 -3.09 -14.46 9.96
N LEU A 113 -2.68 -13.18 9.81
CA LEU A 113 -2.91 -12.41 8.59
C LEU A 113 -2.16 -13.06 7.41
N LYS A 114 -2.88 -13.42 6.37
CA LYS A 114 -2.32 -13.98 5.14
C LYS A 114 -2.11 -12.88 4.11
N ILE A 115 -0.91 -12.80 3.56
CA ILE A 115 -0.56 -11.76 2.59
C ILE A 115 0.14 -12.40 1.40
N ASP A 116 -0.33 -12.08 0.19
CA ASP A 116 0.33 -12.43 -1.05
C ASP A 116 1.23 -11.28 -1.51
N VAL A 117 0.72 -10.05 -1.43
CA VAL A 117 1.42 -8.84 -1.86
C VAL A 117 1.51 -7.84 -0.71
N LEU A 118 2.72 -7.42 -0.39
CA LEU A 118 3.00 -6.35 0.56
C LEU A 118 3.47 -5.11 -0.19
N VAL A 119 2.69 -4.03 -0.19
CA VAL A 119 3.19 -2.70 -0.56
C VAL A 119 3.89 -2.13 0.66
N LEU A 120 5.22 -1.99 0.54
CA LEU A 120 6.12 -1.64 1.64
C LEU A 120 5.75 -0.28 2.25
N GLY A 121 5.80 -0.19 3.56
CA GLY A 121 5.60 1.06 4.26
C GLY A 121 6.68 2.08 3.92
N HIS A 122 6.30 3.35 3.84
CA HIS A 122 7.17 4.49 3.61
C HIS A 122 8.15 4.25 2.46
N HIS A 123 7.62 3.79 1.32
CA HIS A 123 8.36 3.52 0.07
C HIS A 123 9.53 2.53 0.22
N GLY A 124 9.58 1.75 1.30
CA GLY A 124 10.71 0.91 1.66
C GLY A 124 11.81 1.65 2.43
N SER A 125 11.44 2.63 3.26
CA SER A 125 12.33 3.31 4.21
C SER A 125 12.98 2.31 5.18
N LYS A 126 14.19 2.61 5.65
CA LYS A 126 14.88 1.81 6.67
C LYS A 126 14.09 1.65 7.99
N HIS A 127 13.13 2.55 8.25
CA HIS A 127 12.25 2.54 9.42
C HIS A 127 10.93 1.79 9.21
N SER A 128 10.82 1.05 8.11
CA SER A 128 9.72 0.13 7.82
C SER A 128 10.25 -1.25 7.45
N SER A 129 9.35 -2.20 7.24
CA SER A 129 9.67 -3.55 6.77
C SER A 129 10.66 -4.25 7.71
N ALA A 130 10.31 -4.30 9.01
CA ALA A 130 11.09 -4.98 10.04
C ALA A 130 11.26 -6.45 9.69
N TYR A 131 12.41 -7.03 10.08
CA TYR A 131 12.71 -8.43 9.77
C TYR A 131 11.64 -9.38 10.29
N ASP A 132 11.20 -9.21 11.54
CA ASP A 132 10.19 -10.07 12.18
C ASP A 132 8.82 -9.93 11.49
N PHE A 133 8.45 -8.72 11.04
CA PHE A 133 7.24 -8.48 10.28
C PHE A 133 7.26 -9.25 8.96
N LEU A 134 8.34 -9.12 8.19
CA LEU A 134 8.53 -9.82 6.92
C LEU A 134 8.61 -11.35 7.11
N ALA A 135 9.33 -11.81 8.15
CA ALA A 135 9.51 -13.24 8.44
C ALA A 135 8.20 -13.91 8.90
N THR A 136 7.33 -13.17 9.58
CA THR A 136 6.02 -13.68 10.03
C THR A 136 5.02 -13.72 8.89
N LEU A 137 4.88 -12.63 8.13
CA LEU A 137 3.89 -12.52 7.07
C LEU A 137 4.28 -13.27 5.80
N LYS A 138 5.55 -13.37 5.48
CA LYS A 138 6.12 -14.08 4.33
C LYS A 138 5.36 -13.81 3.02
N PRO A 139 5.21 -12.53 2.61
CA PRO A 139 4.51 -12.21 1.38
C PRO A 139 5.17 -12.89 0.18
N LYS A 140 4.37 -13.29 -0.81
CA LYS A 140 4.89 -13.84 -2.08
C LYS A 140 5.60 -12.79 -2.91
N LEU A 141 5.28 -11.52 -2.69
CA LEU A 141 5.84 -10.37 -3.39
C LEU A 141 5.81 -9.12 -2.50
N ALA A 142 6.93 -8.41 -2.43
CA ALA A 142 7.02 -7.06 -1.90
C ALA A 142 7.08 -6.04 -3.03
N ILE A 143 6.41 -4.89 -2.86
CA ILE A 143 6.41 -3.78 -3.81
C ILE A 143 6.89 -2.52 -3.10
N ALA A 144 7.91 -1.88 -3.66
CA ALA A 144 8.32 -0.53 -3.30
C ALA A 144 7.74 0.47 -4.32
N SER A 145 6.81 1.32 -3.87
CA SER A 145 6.30 2.43 -4.67
C SER A 145 7.15 3.66 -4.40
N ALA A 146 8.06 4.02 -5.29
CA ALA A 146 8.97 5.14 -5.13
C ALA A 146 9.20 5.85 -6.48
N GLY A 147 9.51 7.15 -6.43
CA GLY A 147 9.85 7.92 -7.62
C GLY A 147 11.18 7.48 -8.25
N PHE A 148 11.32 7.64 -9.57
CA PHE A 148 12.50 7.23 -10.32
C PHE A 148 13.79 7.88 -9.79
N ASP A 149 13.74 9.14 -9.46
CA ASP A 149 14.90 9.90 -8.93
C ASP A 149 14.60 10.39 -7.50
N ASN A 150 14.19 9.46 -6.63
CA ASN A 150 13.86 9.83 -5.27
C ASN A 150 15.12 10.12 -4.46
N ARG A 151 15.20 11.34 -3.92
CA ARG A 151 16.33 11.84 -3.13
C ARG A 151 16.62 11.04 -1.86
N TYR A 152 15.69 10.20 -1.42
CA TYR A 152 15.81 9.39 -0.20
C TYR A 152 16.47 8.04 -0.45
N GLY A 153 16.67 7.65 -1.72
CA GLY A 153 17.23 6.35 -2.10
C GLY A 153 16.34 5.16 -1.71
N HIS A 154 15.01 5.35 -1.77
CA HIS A 154 14.07 4.27 -1.50
C HIS A 154 13.87 3.34 -2.73
N PRO A 155 13.70 2.04 -2.51
CA PRO A 155 13.79 1.31 -1.24
C PRO A 155 15.22 1.28 -0.68
N SER A 156 15.36 1.39 0.65
CA SER A 156 16.65 1.44 1.32
C SER A 156 17.40 0.11 1.22
N GLN A 157 18.74 0.15 1.23
CA GLN A 157 19.57 -1.05 1.19
C GLN A 157 19.29 -2.02 2.34
N GLN A 158 18.92 -1.49 3.51
CA GLN A 158 18.54 -2.31 4.67
C GLN A 158 17.27 -3.12 4.42
N VAL A 159 16.25 -2.53 3.77
CA VAL A 159 15.02 -3.26 3.41
C VAL A 159 15.30 -4.28 2.33
N ILE A 160 16.06 -3.92 1.30
CA ILE A 160 16.48 -4.85 0.24
C ILE A 160 17.21 -6.05 0.84
N ALA A 161 18.14 -5.82 1.78
CA ALA A 161 18.88 -6.89 2.45
C ALA A 161 17.97 -7.82 3.27
N ARG A 162 16.99 -7.28 4.01
CA ARG A 162 16.00 -8.09 4.77
C ARG A 162 15.15 -8.96 3.85
N LEU A 163 14.61 -8.37 2.77
CA LEU A 163 13.81 -9.11 1.78
C LEU A 163 14.63 -10.23 1.12
N LYS A 164 15.88 -9.94 0.75
CA LYS A 164 16.80 -10.93 0.17
C LYS A 164 17.11 -12.06 1.14
N ALA A 165 17.38 -11.75 2.41
CA ALA A 165 17.65 -12.75 3.44
C ALA A 165 16.46 -13.69 3.68
N LEU A 166 15.23 -13.19 3.50
CA LEU A 166 13.98 -13.95 3.63
C LEU A 166 13.49 -14.56 2.31
N HIS A 167 14.25 -14.40 1.20
CA HIS A 167 13.88 -14.87 -0.14
C HIS A 167 12.54 -14.30 -0.62
N ILE A 168 12.16 -13.09 -0.20
CA ILE A 168 10.96 -12.39 -0.64
C ILE A 168 11.28 -11.60 -1.89
N PRO A 169 10.64 -11.88 -3.04
CA PRO A 169 10.84 -11.12 -4.27
C PRO A 169 10.44 -9.66 -4.07
N LEU A 170 11.26 -8.73 -4.58
CA LEU A 170 10.97 -7.30 -4.59
C LEU A 170 10.77 -6.80 -6.01
N LYS A 171 9.72 -6.01 -6.24
CA LYS A 171 9.57 -5.16 -7.43
C LYS A 171 9.44 -3.71 -7.00
N SER A 172 10.03 -2.81 -7.78
CA SER A 172 10.01 -1.36 -7.51
C SER A 172 9.47 -0.60 -8.70
N THR A 173 8.64 0.41 -8.47
CA THR A 173 8.19 1.32 -9.52
C THR A 173 9.36 2.13 -10.11
N VAL A 174 10.48 2.27 -9.37
CA VAL A 174 11.72 2.86 -9.86
C VAL A 174 12.27 2.08 -11.07
N GLU A 175 12.29 0.74 -10.97
CA GLU A 175 12.85 -0.13 -11.99
C GLU A 175 11.82 -0.53 -13.05
N GLN A 176 10.62 -0.95 -12.63
CA GLN A 176 9.59 -1.51 -13.50
C GLN A 176 8.60 -0.48 -14.04
N GLY A 177 8.56 0.75 -13.51
CA GLY A 177 7.53 1.74 -13.84
C GLY A 177 6.19 1.34 -13.24
N THR A 178 5.11 1.33 -14.04
CA THR A 178 3.78 0.94 -13.55
C THR A 178 3.68 -0.57 -13.36
N LEU A 179 3.29 -0.98 -12.17
CA LEU A 179 2.91 -2.35 -11.83
C LEU A 179 1.38 -2.44 -11.79
N SER A 180 0.80 -3.37 -12.53
CA SER A 180 -0.65 -3.56 -12.61
C SER A 180 -1.02 -4.99 -12.24
N PHE A 181 -1.98 -5.16 -11.34
CA PHE A 181 -2.58 -6.45 -11.06
C PHE A 181 -3.88 -6.57 -11.85
N VAL A 182 -3.98 -7.57 -12.70
CA VAL A 182 -5.09 -7.74 -13.64
C VAL A 182 -5.73 -9.10 -13.44
N LEU A 183 -7.06 -9.16 -13.49
CA LEU A 183 -7.79 -10.42 -13.45
C LEU A 183 -7.80 -11.05 -14.84
N GLU A 184 -7.12 -12.18 -15.00
CA GLU A 184 -7.03 -12.97 -16.22
C GLU A 184 -7.35 -14.43 -15.91
N ASN A 185 -8.25 -15.03 -16.67
CA ASN A 185 -8.63 -16.44 -16.53
C ASN A 185 -8.87 -16.86 -15.05
N HIS A 186 -9.64 -16.06 -14.31
CA HIS A 186 -9.93 -16.25 -12.88
C HIS A 186 -8.69 -16.22 -11.96
N LYS A 187 -7.59 -15.60 -12.39
CA LYS A 187 -6.38 -15.39 -11.57
C LYS A 187 -5.96 -13.92 -11.63
N ILE A 188 -5.57 -13.38 -10.50
CA ILE A 188 -4.92 -12.07 -10.47
C ILE A 188 -3.44 -12.28 -10.78
N VAL A 189 -2.98 -11.65 -11.84
CA VAL A 189 -1.59 -11.69 -12.34
C VAL A 189 -0.98 -10.29 -12.31
N LEU A 190 0.34 -10.23 -12.21
CA LEU A 190 1.11 -8.99 -12.22
C LEU A 190 1.64 -8.70 -13.62
N HIS A 191 1.37 -7.51 -14.12
CA HIS A 191 1.95 -6.94 -15.32
C HIS A 191 2.96 -5.85 -14.99
N ASP A 192 4.10 -5.90 -15.64
CA ASP A 192 5.21 -4.96 -15.54
C ASP A 192 5.33 -4.19 -16.85
N ARG A 193 4.82 -2.96 -16.88
CA ARG A 193 4.71 -2.19 -18.13
C ARG A 193 6.04 -1.77 -18.74
N ARG A 194 7.14 -1.76 -18.02
CA ARG A 194 8.44 -1.43 -18.60
C ARG A 194 9.00 -2.60 -19.40
N LEU A 195 8.75 -3.84 -18.96
CA LEU A 195 9.09 -5.04 -19.73
C LEU A 195 8.16 -5.24 -20.93
N ASP A 196 6.87 -4.92 -20.78
CA ASP A 196 5.86 -5.03 -21.85
C ASP A 196 6.11 -4.05 -23.01
N ARG A 197 6.82 -2.95 -22.79
CA ARG A 197 7.19 -1.98 -23.84
C ARG A 197 8.28 -2.47 -24.81
N LEU A 198 8.95 -3.57 -24.54
CA LEU A 198 9.92 -4.17 -25.47
C LEU A 198 9.28 -4.65 -26.79
N TRP A 199 7.94 -4.74 -26.88
CA TRP A 199 7.25 -5.02 -28.15
C TRP A 199 7.30 -3.84 -29.14
N LEU A 200 7.39 -2.58 -28.67
CA LEU A 200 7.52 -1.40 -29.52
C LEU A 200 8.89 -1.32 -30.22
N SER A 201 9.91 -2.01 -29.73
CA SER A 201 11.25 -2.07 -30.32
C SER A 201 11.42 -3.21 -31.34
N ARG A 202 10.42 -4.06 -31.54
CA ARG A 202 10.44 -5.18 -32.48
C ARG A 202 9.72 -4.88 -33.81
N GLY A 203 9.31 -3.64 -34.03
CA GLY A 203 8.50 -3.24 -35.19
C GLY A 203 9.06 -2.05 -35.97
N PHE A 204 10.38 -2.02 -36.27
CA PHE A 204 10.95 -1.20 -37.35
C PHE A 204 12.14 -1.94 -37.91
#